data_e70e502abcf8f5cab5b6bf19cbf586e6
#
_entry.id   e70e502abcf8f5cab5b6bf19cbf586e6
#
_cell.length_a   1.000
_cell.length_b   1.000
_cell.length_c   1.000
_cell.angle_alpha   90.00
_cell.angle_beta   90.00
_cell.angle_gamma   90.00
#
_symmetry.space_group_name_H-M   'P 1'
#
loop_
_entity.id
_entity.type
_entity.pdbx_description
1 polymer ?
#
loop_
_entity_poly.entity_id
_entity_poly.type
_entity_poly.pdbx_seq_one_letter_code
_entity_poly.pdbx_strand_id
1 'polypeptide(L)'
;MWPTSAGLIAGAVLDRLIPDPRRGHPVAVFGSAAARLEQVLYRPSRARGALFTALAVGTAAGLGAGLGAAVERAAGPTGRAAAASATAAATAGATWAALGGAMLAREAEAIADALESGDLDEARRRLPGLCGRDPSVLDEKGIARATVESVAENTSDAVVGPLVWGALLGLPGLLGYRAANTLDAMVGHRSERYERFGAASARLDDVANWAPSRLTALLACAAAPLVGGSPRRALRVTARDGDRHPSPNSGRCEAAFAGALDLRLGGTNRYGDRVEHRPELGEGRHPEAADIRRAVALARAVDAGAAAVAAAVAVLPALPALPGGRR
;
A
#
# COMPACT_ATOMS: atom_id res chain seq x y z
N MET A 1 21.91 -0.13 10.96
CA MET A 1 21.45 0.82 9.92
C MET A 1 21.64 0.27 8.51
N TRP A 2 22.86 0.03 7.99
CA TRP A 2 23.03 -0.58 6.65
C TRP A 2 22.38 -1.97 6.46
N PRO A 3 22.23 -2.86 7.48
CA PRO A 3 21.55 -4.13 7.28
C PRO A 3 20.07 -3.99 6.97
N THR A 4 19.38 -3.04 7.63
CA THR A 4 17.97 -2.74 7.34
C THR A 4 17.81 -2.20 5.92
N SER A 5 18.67 -1.25 5.51
CA SER A 5 18.67 -0.72 4.15
C SER A 5 18.85 -1.81 3.09
N ALA A 6 19.86 -2.68 3.27
CA ALA A 6 20.11 -3.81 2.37
C ALA A 6 18.91 -4.78 2.34
N GLY A 7 18.30 -5.05 3.51
CA GLY A 7 17.14 -5.92 3.63
C GLY A 7 15.90 -5.36 2.92
N LEU A 8 15.63 -4.05 3.03
CA LEU A 8 14.51 -3.41 2.33
C LEU A 8 14.67 -3.49 0.81
N ILE A 9 15.88 -3.21 0.29
CA ILE A 9 16.16 -3.36 -1.15
C ILE A 9 16.00 -4.81 -1.58
N ALA A 10 16.64 -5.75 -0.86
CA ALA A 10 16.58 -7.17 -1.20
C ALA A 10 15.13 -7.68 -1.18
N GLY A 11 14.34 -7.31 -0.18
CA GLY A 11 12.92 -7.68 -0.09
C GLY A 11 12.08 -7.11 -1.24
N ALA A 12 12.33 -5.87 -1.64
CA ALA A 12 11.66 -5.26 -2.79
C ALA A 12 12.05 -5.94 -4.12
N VAL A 13 13.29 -6.42 -4.25
CA VAL A 13 13.72 -7.24 -5.39
C VAL A 13 13.05 -8.61 -5.34
N LEU A 14 12.99 -9.24 -4.17
CA LEU A 14 12.34 -10.53 -3.98
C LEU A 14 10.84 -10.48 -4.32
N ASP A 15 10.11 -9.42 -3.96
CA ASP A 15 8.71 -9.22 -4.34
C ASP A 15 8.53 -9.31 -5.87
N ARG A 16 9.46 -8.75 -6.64
CA ARG A 16 9.41 -8.80 -8.11
C ARG A 16 9.75 -10.17 -8.71
N LEU A 17 10.67 -10.91 -8.07
CA LEU A 17 11.23 -12.14 -8.60
C LEU A 17 10.50 -13.39 -8.14
N ILE A 18 9.99 -13.39 -6.91
CA ILE A 18 9.35 -14.53 -6.27
C ILE A 18 7.85 -14.25 -6.16
N PRO A 19 7.03 -14.98 -6.93
CA PRO A 19 5.57 -14.82 -6.85
C PRO A 19 5.05 -15.15 -5.45
N ASP A 20 4.02 -14.42 -5.04
CA ASP A 20 3.30 -14.72 -3.81
C ASP A 20 2.75 -16.15 -3.81
N PRO A 21 2.93 -16.88 -2.70
CA PRO A 21 2.41 -18.23 -2.61
C PRO A 21 0.87 -18.20 -2.64
N ARG A 22 0.27 -19.07 -3.48
CA ARG A 22 -1.19 -19.18 -3.59
C ARG A 22 -1.89 -19.56 -2.28
N ARG A 23 -1.16 -20.17 -1.34
CA ARG A 23 -1.65 -20.56 0.00
C ARG A 23 -0.60 -20.21 1.05
N GLY A 24 -1.05 -19.80 2.23
CA GLY A 24 -0.15 -19.54 3.35
C GLY A 24 0.66 -18.25 3.24
N HIS A 25 0.27 -17.31 2.37
CA HIS A 25 0.90 -15.99 2.35
C HIS A 25 0.76 -15.31 3.73
N PRO A 26 1.84 -14.72 4.30
CA PRO A 26 1.84 -14.18 5.66
C PRO A 26 0.71 -13.17 5.92
N VAL A 27 0.40 -12.29 4.96
CA VAL A 27 -0.72 -11.35 5.08
C VAL A 27 -2.08 -12.06 5.15
N ALA A 28 -2.28 -13.13 4.37
CA ALA A 28 -3.52 -13.91 4.42
C ALA A 28 -3.66 -14.69 5.75
N VAL A 29 -2.53 -15.19 6.28
CA VAL A 29 -2.49 -15.83 7.61
C VAL A 29 -2.85 -14.81 8.70
N PHE A 30 -2.26 -13.61 8.64
CA PHE A 30 -2.60 -12.51 9.54
C PHE A 30 -4.09 -12.13 9.41
N GLY A 31 -4.61 -11.94 8.20
CA GLY A 31 -6.02 -11.65 7.97
C GLY A 31 -6.95 -12.70 8.55
N SER A 32 -6.60 -13.99 8.42
CA SER A 32 -7.37 -15.10 9.00
C SER A 32 -7.34 -15.08 10.53
N ALA A 33 -6.21 -14.73 11.14
CA ALA A 33 -6.09 -14.57 12.60
C ALA A 33 -6.88 -13.34 13.07
N ALA A 34 -6.82 -12.23 12.36
CA ALA A 34 -7.59 -11.02 12.63
C ALA A 34 -9.10 -11.29 12.54
N ALA A 35 -9.55 -12.05 11.55
CA ALA A 35 -10.96 -12.43 11.43
C ALA A 35 -11.46 -13.27 12.62
N ARG A 36 -10.63 -14.18 13.15
CA ARG A 36 -10.95 -14.93 14.38
C ARG A 36 -11.01 -14.00 15.60
N LEU A 37 -10.08 -13.08 15.72
CA LEU A 37 -10.07 -12.07 16.79
C LEU A 37 -11.30 -11.16 16.69
N GLU A 38 -11.70 -10.76 15.48
CA GLU A 38 -12.93 -10.02 15.23
C GLU A 38 -14.15 -10.76 15.78
N GLN A 39 -14.30 -12.05 15.46
CA GLN A 39 -15.44 -12.86 15.95
C GLN A 39 -15.58 -12.83 17.47
N VAL A 40 -14.46 -12.81 18.20
CA VAL A 40 -14.44 -12.76 19.68
C VAL A 40 -14.76 -11.37 20.22
N LEU A 41 -14.20 -10.33 19.57
CA LEU A 41 -14.26 -8.96 20.09
C LEU A 41 -15.41 -8.14 19.51
N TYR A 42 -16.01 -8.58 18.41
CA TYR A 42 -17.00 -7.78 17.70
C TYR A 42 -18.15 -7.35 18.60
N ARG A 43 -18.33 -6.06 18.69
CA ARG A 43 -19.50 -5.33 19.18
C ARG A 43 -19.59 -4.04 18.35
N PRO A 44 -20.78 -3.48 18.10
CA PRO A 44 -20.91 -2.21 17.37
C PRO A 44 -20.46 -1.02 18.27
N SER A 45 -19.18 -1.03 18.66
CA SER A 45 -18.58 -0.14 19.65
C SER A 45 -17.17 0.30 19.20
N ARG A 46 -16.91 1.62 19.26
CA ARG A 46 -15.58 2.18 18.97
C ARG A 46 -14.51 1.65 19.92
N ALA A 47 -14.82 1.45 21.20
CA ALA A 47 -13.86 0.94 22.19
C ALA A 47 -13.44 -0.50 21.87
N ARG A 48 -14.39 -1.36 21.47
CA ARG A 48 -14.07 -2.74 21.05
C ARG A 48 -13.27 -2.77 19.76
N GLY A 49 -13.58 -1.90 18.80
CA GLY A 49 -12.80 -1.74 17.59
C GLY A 49 -11.38 -1.25 17.87
N ALA A 50 -11.22 -0.26 18.76
CA ALA A 50 -9.90 0.21 19.17
C ALA A 50 -9.06 -0.89 19.85
N LEU A 51 -9.69 -1.70 20.73
CA LEU A 51 -9.03 -2.85 21.34
C LEU A 51 -8.61 -3.89 20.29
N PHE A 52 -9.49 -4.21 19.34
CA PHE A 52 -9.20 -5.11 18.23
C PHE A 52 -7.99 -4.62 17.42
N THR A 53 -8.00 -3.35 17.01
CA THR A 53 -6.91 -2.74 16.24
C THR A 53 -5.61 -2.74 17.03
N ALA A 54 -5.64 -2.33 18.30
CA ALA A 54 -4.46 -2.28 19.16
C ALA A 54 -3.84 -3.67 19.37
N LEU A 55 -4.65 -4.70 19.62
CA LEU A 55 -4.17 -6.07 19.78
C LEU A 55 -3.56 -6.63 18.50
N ALA A 56 -4.24 -6.47 17.37
CA ALA A 56 -3.77 -7.03 16.10
C ALA A 56 -2.50 -6.33 15.60
N VAL A 57 -2.47 -4.99 15.57
CA VAL A 57 -1.30 -4.20 15.15
C VAL A 57 -0.16 -4.35 16.16
N GLY A 58 -0.48 -4.31 17.48
CA GLY A 58 0.52 -4.49 18.54
C GLY A 58 1.17 -5.86 18.49
N THR A 59 0.41 -6.92 18.19
CA THR A 59 0.96 -8.26 18.00
C THR A 59 1.90 -8.32 16.80
N ALA A 60 1.51 -7.76 15.66
CA ALA A 60 2.35 -7.75 14.47
C ALA A 60 3.65 -6.95 14.68
N ALA A 61 3.56 -5.76 15.30
CA ALA A 61 4.73 -4.97 15.65
C ALA A 61 5.63 -5.68 16.69
N GLY A 62 5.00 -6.31 17.69
CA GLY A 62 5.69 -7.10 18.71
C GLY A 62 6.43 -8.30 18.13
N LEU A 63 5.85 -9.00 17.16
CA LEU A 63 6.52 -10.07 16.41
C LEU A 63 7.76 -9.53 15.66
N GLY A 64 7.63 -8.36 15.03
CA GLY A 64 8.75 -7.69 14.37
C GLY A 64 9.87 -7.34 15.35
N ALA A 65 9.53 -6.80 16.52
CA ALA A 65 10.50 -6.49 17.57
C ALA A 65 11.18 -7.76 18.13
N GLY A 66 10.37 -8.80 18.39
CA GLY A 66 10.86 -10.10 18.85
C GLY A 66 11.82 -10.76 17.86
N LEU A 67 11.49 -10.71 16.56
CA LEU A 67 12.37 -11.22 15.51
C LEU A 67 13.69 -10.45 15.48
N GLY A 68 13.67 -9.11 15.52
CA GLY A 68 14.87 -8.29 15.60
C GLY A 68 15.75 -8.65 16.82
N ALA A 69 15.14 -8.72 17.99
CA ALA A 69 15.85 -9.09 19.22
C ALA A 69 16.40 -10.53 19.20
N ALA A 70 15.71 -11.47 18.57
CA ALA A 70 16.18 -12.84 18.40
C ALA A 70 17.42 -12.91 17.49
N VAL A 71 17.41 -12.17 16.38
CA VAL A 71 18.54 -12.05 15.46
C VAL A 71 19.77 -11.48 16.17
N GLU A 72 19.60 -10.39 16.94
CA GLU A 72 20.70 -9.78 17.71
C GLU A 72 21.28 -10.73 18.74
N ARG A 73 20.44 -11.46 19.50
CA ARG A 73 20.90 -12.44 20.50
C ARG A 73 21.66 -13.61 19.88
N ALA A 74 21.14 -14.16 18.76
CA ALA A 74 21.75 -15.30 18.08
C ALA A 74 23.14 -14.98 17.53
N ALA A 75 23.38 -13.72 17.17
CA ALA A 75 24.67 -13.28 16.63
C ALA A 75 25.80 -13.13 17.68
N GLY A 76 25.45 -12.97 18.95
CA GLY A 76 26.41 -12.80 20.03
C GLY A 76 27.33 -11.60 19.89
N PRO A 77 28.24 -11.35 20.91
CA PRO A 77 29.04 -10.14 20.93
C PRO A 77 30.17 -10.10 19.90
N THR A 78 30.61 -11.26 19.38
CA THR A 78 31.73 -11.38 18.43
C THR A 78 31.30 -11.47 16.97
N GLY A 79 30.01 -11.67 16.70
CA GLY A 79 29.47 -11.96 15.38
C GLY A 79 28.86 -10.75 14.65
N ARG A 80 29.45 -9.54 14.72
CA ARG A 80 28.88 -8.33 14.10
C ARG A 80 28.49 -8.49 12.61
N ALA A 81 29.31 -9.17 11.82
CA ALA A 81 29.05 -9.43 10.43
C ALA A 81 27.87 -10.42 10.26
N ALA A 82 27.84 -11.50 11.06
CA ALA A 82 26.75 -12.47 11.06
C ALA A 82 25.44 -11.82 11.52
N ALA A 83 25.46 -10.97 12.56
CA ALA A 83 24.31 -10.19 12.99
C ALA A 83 23.76 -9.30 11.87
N ALA A 84 24.66 -8.58 11.20
CA ALA A 84 24.29 -7.71 10.10
C ALA A 84 23.64 -8.48 8.94
N SER A 85 24.24 -9.62 8.55
CA SER A 85 23.67 -10.48 7.50
C SER A 85 22.34 -11.08 7.91
N ALA A 86 22.18 -11.54 9.14
CA ALA A 86 20.93 -12.10 9.65
C ALA A 86 19.83 -11.02 9.75
N THR A 87 20.17 -9.79 10.18
CA THR A 87 19.24 -8.65 10.19
C THR A 87 18.80 -8.30 8.76
N ALA A 88 19.73 -8.25 7.81
CA ALA A 88 19.41 -7.99 6.42
C ALA A 88 18.49 -9.07 5.84
N ALA A 89 18.77 -10.36 6.11
CA ALA A 89 17.95 -11.48 5.66
C ALA A 89 16.55 -11.46 6.29
N ALA A 90 16.44 -11.22 7.61
CA ALA A 90 15.14 -11.12 8.29
C ALA A 90 14.33 -9.93 7.76
N THR A 91 14.98 -8.77 7.54
CA THR A 91 14.31 -7.61 6.94
C THR A 91 13.89 -7.89 5.51
N ALA A 92 14.72 -8.57 4.70
CA ALA A 92 14.38 -8.92 3.33
C ALA A 92 13.16 -9.85 3.26
N GLY A 93 13.12 -10.90 4.09
CA GLY A 93 11.99 -11.82 4.17
C GLY A 93 10.72 -11.13 4.65
N ALA A 94 10.80 -10.29 5.67
CA ALA A 94 9.65 -9.53 6.16
C ALA A 94 9.16 -8.50 5.13
N THR A 95 10.07 -7.84 4.40
CA THR A 95 9.73 -6.90 3.33
C THR A 95 9.02 -7.63 2.20
N TRP A 96 9.58 -8.74 1.69
CA TRP A 96 8.91 -9.57 0.69
C TRP A 96 7.50 -9.99 1.13
N ALA A 97 7.35 -10.43 2.38
CA ALA A 97 6.07 -10.86 2.93
C ALA A 97 5.05 -9.71 3.11
N ALA A 98 5.51 -8.48 3.26
CA ALA A 98 4.65 -7.31 3.44
C ALA A 98 4.30 -6.59 2.14
N LEU A 99 5.14 -6.69 1.12
CA LEU A 99 4.89 -6.05 -0.17
C LEU A 99 3.83 -6.84 -0.97
N GLY A 100 3.26 -6.19 -1.97
CA GLY A 100 2.28 -6.76 -2.89
C GLY A 100 2.36 -6.12 -4.28
N GLY A 101 3.48 -5.46 -4.60
CA GLY A 101 3.63 -4.71 -5.85
C GLY A 101 3.62 -5.61 -7.09
N ALA A 102 4.27 -6.77 -7.01
CA ALA A 102 4.28 -7.71 -8.12
C ALA A 102 2.90 -8.37 -8.35
N MET A 103 2.15 -8.64 -7.29
CA MET A 103 0.79 -9.18 -7.41
C MET A 103 -0.15 -8.14 -8.01
N LEU A 104 -0.09 -6.89 -7.51
CA LEU A 104 -0.84 -5.76 -8.05
C LEU A 104 -0.62 -5.58 -9.56
N ALA A 105 0.66 -5.56 -9.97
CA ALA A 105 1.02 -5.42 -11.37
C ALA A 105 0.47 -6.56 -12.23
N ARG A 106 0.61 -7.80 -11.78
CA ARG A 106 0.13 -8.99 -12.51
C ARG A 106 -1.39 -9.01 -12.68
N GLU A 107 -2.15 -8.68 -11.62
CA GLU A 107 -3.61 -8.63 -11.72
C GLU A 107 -4.07 -7.49 -12.63
N ALA A 108 -3.43 -6.32 -12.54
CA ALA A 108 -3.74 -5.20 -13.42
C ALA A 108 -3.41 -5.52 -14.89
N GLU A 109 -2.25 -6.14 -15.18
CA GLU A 109 -1.86 -6.58 -16.52
C GLU A 109 -2.80 -7.65 -17.07
N ALA A 110 -3.25 -8.59 -16.24
CA ALA A 110 -4.21 -9.61 -16.66
C ALA A 110 -5.60 -9.02 -16.98
N ILE A 111 -6.01 -7.95 -16.30
CA ILE A 111 -7.23 -7.19 -16.66
C ILE A 111 -7.02 -6.47 -18.00
N ALA A 112 -5.84 -5.86 -18.22
CA ALA A 112 -5.53 -5.24 -19.51
C ALA A 112 -5.57 -6.25 -20.65
N ASP A 113 -4.97 -7.44 -20.48
CA ASP A 113 -4.99 -8.53 -21.47
C ASP A 113 -6.44 -8.95 -21.82
N ALA A 114 -7.30 -9.08 -20.79
CA ALA A 114 -8.70 -9.45 -20.99
C ALA A 114 -9.46 -8.37 -21.76
N LEU A 115 -9.28 -7.09 -21.44
CA LEU A 115 -9.90 -5.97 -22.16
C LEU A 115 -9.39 -5.86 -23.60
N GLU A 116 -8.10 -6.02 -23.85
CA GLU A 116 -7.50 -5.95 -25.19
C GLU A 116 -7.94 -7.12 -26.08
N SER A 117 -8.25 -8.28 -25.49
CA SER A 117 -8.81 -9.43 -26.21
C SER A 117 -10.35 -9.36 -26.39
N GLY A 118 -11.01 -8.36 -25.82
CA GLY A 118 -12.48 -8.23 -25.84
C GLY A 118 -13.20 -9.14 -24.83
N ASP A 119 -12.48 -9.79 -23.91
CA ASP A 119 -13.07 -10.63 -22.84
C ASP A 119 -13.46 -9.80 -21.63
N LEU A 120 -14.55 -9.04 -21.76
CA LEU A 120 -15.09 -8.19 -20.70
C LEU A 120 -15.49 -9.00 -19.46
N ASP A 121 -15.94 -10.25 -19.65
CA ASP A 121 -16.36 -11.10 -18.54
C ASP A 121 -15.17 -11.57 -17.70
N GLU A 122 -14.03 -11.89 -18.32
CA GLU A 122 -12.79 -12.18 -17.59
C GLU A 122 -12.29 -10.93 -16.83
N ALA A 123 -12.30 -9.77 -17.48
CA ALA A 123 -11.91 -8.52 -16.83
C ALA A 123 -12.79 -8.23 -15.59
N ARG A 124 -14.11 -8.46 -15.69
CA ARG A 124 -15.06 -8.34 -14.57
C ARG A 124 -14.78 -9.34 -13.45
N ARG A 125 -14.45 -10.60 -13.78
CA ARG A 125 -14.12 -11.62 -12.78
C ARG A 125 -12.86 -11.28 -12.00
N ARG A 126 -11.87 -10.61 -12.61
CA ARG A 126 -10.60 -10.24 -11.98
C ARG A 126 -10.67 -8.97 -11.13
N LEU A 127 -11.48 -8.00 -11.53
CA LEU A 127 -11.53 -6.68 -10.86
C LEU A 127 -11.72 -6.74 -9.33
N PRO A 128 -12.53 -7.65 -8.75
CA PRO A 128 -12.65 -7.80 -7.30
C PRO A 128 -11.34 -8.16 -6.57
N GLY A 129 -10.33 -8.64 -7.27
CA GLY A 129 -8.98 -8.84 -6.72
C GLY A 129 -8.21 -7.54 -6.47
N LEU A 130 -8.65 -6.42 -7.07
CA LEU A 130 -8.03 -5.11 -6.94
C LEU A 130 -8.87 -4.11 -6.15
N CYS A 131 -10.18 -4.12 -6.30
CA CYS A 131 -11.06 -3.16 -5.62
C CYS A 131 -12.45 -3.75 -5.35
N GLY A 132 -13.15 -3.16 -4.37
CA GLY A 132 -14.48 -3.62 -3.93
C GLY A 132 -15.66 -3.08 -4.77
N ARG A 133 -15.44 -2.57 -5.99
CA ARG A 133 -16.51 -2.07 -6.86
C ARG A 133 -17.30 -3.22 -7.45
N ASP A 134 -18.60 -2.96 -7.71
CA ASP A 134 -19.44 -3.92 -8.43
C ASP A 134 -19.02 -3.99 -9.90
N PRO A 135 -18.40 -5.10 -10.35
CA PRO A 135 -17.92 -5.22 -11.71
C PRO A 135 -19.06 -5.43 -12.73
N SER A 136 -20.23 -5.88 -12.29
CA SER A 136 -21.34 -6.25 -13.19
C SER A 136 -21.93 -5.08 -13.97
N VAL A 137 -21.79 -3.87 -13.42
CA VAL A 137 -22.31 -2.61 -14.00
C VAL A 137 -21.27 -1.80 -14.76
N LEU A 138 -20.00 -2.29 -14.83
CA LEU A 138 -18.92 -1.56 -15.48
C LEU A 138 -18.75 -2.02 -16.92
N ASP A 139 -18.62 -1.06 -17.81
CA ASP A 139 -18.12 -1.25 -19.18
C ASP A 139 -16.58 -1.30 -19.21
N GLU A 140 -15.99 -1.49 -20.37
CA GLU A 140 -14.54 -1.57 -20.57
C GLU A 140 -13.82 -0.34 -20.00
N LYS A 141 -14.34 0.87 -20.24
CA LYS A 141 -13.74 2.12 -19.73
C LYS A 141 -13.88 2.23 -18.22
N GLY A 142 -15.01 1.77 -17.68
CA GLY A 142 -15.23 1.70 -16.24
C GLY A 142 -14.26 0.76 -15.53
N ILE A 143 -13.98 -0.41 -16.12
CA ILE A 143 -13.00 -1.38 -15.60
C ILE A 143 -11.59 -0.81 -15.74
N ALA A 144 -11.21 -0.25 -16.89
CA ALA A 144 -9.90 0.36 -17.07
C ALA A 144 -9.65 1.48 -16.05
N ARG A 145 -10.65 2.37 -15.83
CA ARG A 145 -10.59 3.41 -14.81
C ARG A 145 -10.42 2.83 -13.40
N ALA A 146 -11.24 1.87 -13.03
CA ALA A 146 -11.19 1.22 -11.71
C ALA A 146 -9.83 0.58 -11.47
N THR A 147 -9.25 -0.05 -12.48
CA THR A 147 -7.92 -0.69 -12.41
C THR A 147 -6.81 0.35 -12.25
N VAL A 148 -6.82 1.44 -13.02
CA VAL A 148 -5.82 2.51 -12.91
C VAL A 148 -5.88 3.19 -11.53
N GLU A 149 -7.07 3.49 -11.02
CA GLU A 149 -7.27 4.06 -9.67
C GLU A 149 -6.73 3.10 -8.60
N SER A 150 -7.05 1.81 -8.72
CA SER A 150 -6.57 0.79 -7.79
C SER A 150 -5.04 0.62 -7.83
N VAL A 151 -4.42 0.68 -9.00
CA VAL A 151 -2.95 0.67 -9.14
C VAL A 151 -2.35 1.88 -8.44
N ALA A 152 -2.91 3.08 -8.63
CA ALA A 152 -2.41 4.30 -8.00
C ALA A 152 -2.48 4.24 -6.46
N GLU A 153 -3.61 3.82 -5.91
CA GLU A 153 -3.84 3.69 -4.46
C GLU A 153 -2.96 2.59 -3.85
N ASN A 154 -3.02 1.38 -4.41
CA ASN A 154 -2.30 0.23 -3.85
C ASN A 154 -0.77 0.32 -4.05
N THR A 155 -0.25 1.12 -4.96
CA THR A 155 1.18 1.45 -5.01
C THR A 155 1.63 2.11 -3.70
N SER A 156 0.82 3.02 -3.14
CA SER A 156 1.08 3.59 -1.82
C SER A 156 0.97 2.53 -0.71
N ASP A 157 -0.15 1.82 -0.68
CA ASP A 157 -0.55 0.98 0.44
C ASP A 157 0.24 -0.33 0.51
N ALA A 158 0.49 -0.95 -0.63
CA ALA A 158 1.13 -2.26 -0.68
C ALA A 158 2.64 -2.21 -0.88
N VAL A 159 3.23 -1.04 -1.22
CA VAL A 159 4.67 -0.93 -1.45
C VAL A 159 5.29 0.24 -0.70
N VAL A 160 4.85 1.47 -0.95
CA VAL A 160 5.52 2.65 -0.36
C VAL A 160 5.34 2.69 1.14
N GLY A 161 4.14 2.40 1.65
CA GLY A 161 3.84 2.38 3.08
C GLY A 161 4.71 1.42 3.87
N PRO A 162 4.76 0.12 3.54
CA PRO A 162 5.66 -0.82 4.21
C PRO A 162 7.12 -0.39 4.17
N LEU A 163 7.62 0.11 3.02
CA LEU A 163 9.00 0.57 2.87
C LEU A 163 9.31 1.78 3.76
N VAL A 164 8.42 2.77 3.81
CA VAL A 164 8.57 3.96 4.67
C VAL A 164 8.64 3.57 6.14
N TRP A 165 7.68 2.78 6.61
CA TRP A 165 7.65 2.38 8.02
C TRP A 165 8.75 1.38 8.38
N GLY A 166 9.16 0.53 7.43
CA GLY A 166 10.33 -0.32 7.56
C GLY A 166 11.63 0.46 7.68
N ALA A 167 11.77 1.55 6.93
CA ALA A 167 12.94 2.43 7.03
C ALA A 167 13.00 3.21 8.34
N LEU A 168 11.86 3.68 8.84
CA LEU A 168 11.77 4.51 10.04
C LEU A 168 11.87 3.69 11.34
N LEU A 169 11.19 2.54 11.41
CA LEU A 169 11.01 1.76 12.64
C LEU A 169 11.48 0.31 12.51
N GLY A 170 12.11 -0.07 11.39
CA GLY A 170 12.57 -1.44 11.15
C GLY A 170 11.43 -2.46 11.05
N LEU A 171 11.70 -3.70 11.46
CA LEU A 171 10.73 -4.80 11.43
C LEU A 171 9.40 -4.50 12.15
N PRO A 172 9.39 -3.87 13.35
CA PRO A 172 8.14 -3.47 14.00
C PRO A 172 7.28 -2.53 13.16
N GLY A 173 7.90 -1.52 12.54
CA GLY A 173 7.20 -0.56 11.71
C GLY A 173 6.65 -1.18 10.44
N LEU A 174 7.45 -2.01 9.77
CA LEU A 174 7.07 -2.73 8.56
C LEU A 174 5.85 -3.63 8.79
N LEU A 175 5.90 -4.49 9.81
CA LEU A 175 4.82 -5.43 10.11
C LEU A 175 3.61 -4.75 10.74
N GLY A 176 3.83 -3.74 11.60
CA GLY A 176 2.75 -2.95 12.20
C GLY A 176 1.96 -2.17 11.16
N TYR A 177 2.64 -1.50 10.22
CA TYR A 177 1.98 -0.82 9.13
C TYR A 177 1.17 -1.79 8.26
N ARG A 178 1.78 -2.93 7.83
CA ARG A 178 1.06 -3.90 7.01
C ARG A 178 -0.17 -4.46 7.71
N ALA A 179 -0.09 -4.67 9.03
CA ALA A 179 -1.23 -5.07 9.84
C ALA A 179 -2.33 -3.99 9.85
N ALA A 180 -1.97 -2.71 10.09
CA ALA A 180 -2.94 -1.61 10.10
C ALA A 180 -3.68 -1.49 8.77
N ASN A 181 -2.96 -1.51 7.66
CA ASN A 181 -3.51 -1.46 6.31
C ASN A 181 -4.41 -2.66 6.01
N THR A 182 -4.01 -3.88 6.43
CA THR A 182 -4.86 -5.07 6.28
C THR A 182 -6.15 -4.97 7.08
N LEU A 183 -6.10 -4.43 8.31
CA LEU A 183 -7.31 -4.24 9.12
C LEU A 183 -8.25 -3.20 8.55
N ASP A 184 -7.73 -2.12 7.94
CA ASP A 184 -8.57 -1.15 7.24
C ASP A 184 -9.30 -1.81 6.08
N ALA A 185 -8.61 -2.56 5.24
CA ALA A 185 -9.22 -3.32 4.15
C ALA A 185 -10.30 -4.30 4.63
N MET A 186 -10.13 -4.91 5.83
CA MET A 186 -11.09 -5.87 6.38
C MET A 186 -12.31 -5.22 7.03
N VAL A 187 -12.10 -4.17 7.83
CA VAL A 187 -13.15 -3.62 8.71
C VAL A 187 -13.28 -2.09 8.65
N GLY A 188 -12.41 -1.38 7.93
CA GLY A 188 -12.40 0.09 7.87
C GLY A 188 -13.47 0.68 6.95
N HIS A 189 -14.06 -0.14 6.08
CA HIS A 189 -15.07 0.32 5.15
C HIS A 189 -16.40 0.70 5.84
N ARG A 190 -17.05 1.74 5.34
CA ARG A 190 -18.33 2.22 5.88
C ARG A 190 -19.45 1.24 5.53
N SER A 191 -19.85 0.43 6.51
CA SER A 191 -21.01 -0.43 6.47
C SER A 191 -21.72 -0.38 7.82
N GLU A 192 -22.99 -0.75 7.89
CA GLU A 192 -23.75 -0.82 9.15
C GLU A 192 -22.98 -1.62 10.23
N ARG A 193 -22.33 -2.71 9.83
CA ARG A 193 -21.52 -3.55 10.71
C ARG A 193 -20.29 -2.82 11.24
N TYR A 194 -19.55 -2.10 10.40
CA TYR A 194 -18.20 -1.63 10.73
C TYR A 194 -18.09 -0.13 11.01
N GLU A 195 -19.14 0.66 10.82
CA GLU A 195 -19.09 2.12 11.02
C GLU A 195 -18.52 2.53 12.39
N ARG A 196 -18.84 1.79 13.45
CA ARG A 196 -18.30 2.03 14.79
C ARG A 196 -17.07 1.17 15.08
N PHE A 197 -17.14 -0.12 14.76
CA PHE A 197 -16.06 -1.06 15.07
C PHE A 197 -14.81 -0.80 14.26
N GLY A 198 -14.92 -0.55 12.95
CA GLY A 198 -13.80 -0.29 12.05
C GLY A 198 -13.15 1.09 12.18
N ALA A 199 -13.80 2.03 12.89
CA ALA A 199 -13.35 3.43 12.93
C ALA A 199 -11.92 3.63 13.44
N ALA A 200 -11.42 2.77 14.31
CA ALA A 200 -10.04 2.85 14.80
C ALA A 200 -9.03 2.36 13.75
N SER A 201 -9.35 1.28 13.04
CA SER A 201 -8.53 0.75 11.94
C SER A 201 -8.43 1.76 10.80
N ALA A 202 -9.56 2.32 10.35
CA ALA A 202 -9.60 3.32 9.31
C ALA A 202 -8.78 4.58 9.65
N ARG A 203 -8.91 5.11 10.87
CA ARG A 203 -8.14 6.28 11.30
C ARG A 203 -6.65 6.00 11.43
N LEU A 204 -6.28 4.82 11.92
CA LEU A 204 -4.88 4.43 12.04
C LEU A 204 -4.24 4.32 10.66
N ASP A 205 -4.94 3.72 9.72
CA ASP A 205 -4.49 3.61 8.32
C ASP A 205 -4.36 5.00 7.67
N ASP A 206 -5.37 5.87 7.83
CA ASP A 206 -5.33 7.25 7.32
C ASP A 206 -4.09 8.01 7.81
N VAL A 207 -3.76 7.89 9.11
CA VAL A 207 -2.57 8.54 9.69
C VAL A 207 -1.28 7.86 9.21
N ALA A 208 -1.24 6.54 9.18
CA ALA A 208 -0.07 5.79 8.74
C ALA A 208 0.25 6.01 7.26
N ASN A 209 -0.76 6.23 6.43
CA ASN A 209 -0.62 6.51 5.00
C ASN A 209 -0.36 7.98 4.66
N TRP A 210 -0.38 8.88 5.64
CA TRP A 210 -0.19 10.31 5.35
C TRP A 210 1.14 10.63 4.67
N ALA A 211 2.26 10.14 5.17
CA ALA A 211 3.57 10.33 4.56
C ALA A 211 3.79 9.44 3.31
N PRO A 212 3.46 8.13 3.35
CA PRO A 212 3.57 7.27 2.17
C PRO A 212 2.84 7.79 0.93
N SER A 213 1.59 8.23 1.06
CA SER A 213 0.80 8.72 -0.08
C SER A 213 1.40 9.97 -0.73
N ARG A 214 1.99 10.85 0.04
CA ARG A 214 2.68 12.05 -0.46
C ARG A 214 3.99 11.69 -1.15
N LEU A 215 4.74 10.73 -0.60
CA LEU A 215 5.94 10.21 -1.25
C LEU A 215 5.57 9.52 -2.58
N THR A 216 4.53 8.69 -2.59
CA THR A 216 3.99 8.06 -3.80
C THR A 216 3.65 9.11 -4.87
N ALA A 217 2.91 10.15 -4.49
CA ALA A 217 2.53 11.22 -5.41
C ALA A 217 3.76 11.97 -5.97
N LEU A 218 4.75 12.30 -5.13
CA LEU A 218 5.99 12.96 -5.57
C LEU A 218 6.80 12.08 -6.52
N LEU A 219 6.95 10.80 -6.21
CA LEU A 219 7.66 9.84 -7.06
C LEU A 219 6.92 9.62 -8.39
N ALA A 220 5.58 9.52 -8.37
CA ALA A 220 4.79 9.42 -9.59
C ALA A 220 4.94 10.68 -10.47
N CYS A 221 4.93 11.88 -9.89
CA CYS A 221 5.20 13.11 -10.61
C CYS A 221 6.61 13.12 -11.23
N ALA A 222 7.63 12.70 -10.48
CA ALA A 222 9.01 12.64 -10.96
C ALA A 222 9.18 11.59 -12.08
N ALA A 223 8.50 10.45 -11.97
CA ALA A 223 8.55 9.35 -12.92
C ALA A 223 7.65 9.56 -14.17
N ALA A 224 6.82 10.60 -14.21
CA ALA A 224 5.91 10.87 -15.33
C ALA A 224 6.56 10.80 -16.73
N PRO A 225 7.81 11.26 -16.96
CA PRO A 225 8.45 11.15 -18.27
C PRO A 225 8.62 9.71 -18.75
N LEU A 226 8.77 8.75 -17.85
CA LEU A 226 8.94 7.32 -18.19
C LEU A 226 7.69 6.71 -18.87
N VAL A 227 6.55 7.37 -18.71
CA VAL A 227 5.27 6.95 -19.31
C VAL A 227 4.74 7.98 -20.32
N GLY A 228 5.63 8.83 -20.86
CA GLY A 228 5.26 9.86 -21.84
C GLY A 228 4.50 11.05 -21.24
N GLY A 229 4.58 11.22 -19.92
CA GLY A 229 3.90 12.29 -19.20
C GLY A 229 4.77 13.49 -18.86
N SER A 230 4.18 14.45 -18.13
CA SER A 230 4.85 15.68 -17.71
C SER A 230 4.85 15.82 -16.19
N PRO A 231 6.03 15.96 -15.55
CA PRO A 231 6.12 16.21 -14.11
C PRO A 231 5.36 17.47 -13.68
N ARG A 232 5.42 18.53 -14.47
CA ARG A 232 4.72 19.79 -14.20
C ARG A 232 3.21 19.62 -14.22
N ARG A 233 2.66 18.84 -15.16
CA ARG A 233 1.25 18.53 -15.23
C ARG A 233 0.85 17.67 -14.04
N ALA A 234 1.60 16.61 -13.75
CA ALA A 234 1.34 15.73 -12.61
C ALA A 234 1.30 16.49 -11.28
N LEU A 235 2.30 17.35 -11.01
CA LEU A 235 2.32 18.21 -9.81
C LEU A 235 1.13 19.16 -9.75
N ARG A 236 0.76 19.80 -10.87
CA ARG A 236 -0.39 20.71 -10.92
C ARG A 236 -1.70 19.99 -10.61
N VAL A 237 -1.93 18.82 -11.21
CA VAL A 237 -3.13 18.01 -10.96
C VAL A 237 -3.15 17.54 -9.51
N THR A 238 -2.05 17.04 -8.99
CA THR A 238 -1.94 16.60 -7.58
C THR A 238 -2.25 17.73 -6.61
N ALA A 239 -1.73 18.93 -6.86
CA ALA A 239 -1.95 20.10 -5.99
C ALA A 239 -3.39 20.62 -6.06
N ARG A 240 -4.03 20.56 -7.23
CA ARG A 240 -5.40 21.05 -7.45
C ARG A 240 -6.46 20.06 -6.97
N ASP A 241 -6.28 18.78 -7.28
CA ASP A 241 -7.32 17.78 -7.15
C ASP A 241 -7.11 16.78 -6.00
N GLY A 242 -5.88 16.62 -5.52
CA GLY A 242 -5.53 15.57 -4.55
C GLY A 242 -6.30 15.63 -3.22
N ASP A 243 -6.74 16.81 -2.80
CA ASP A 243 -7.51 17.01 -1.57
C ASP A 243 -9.05 16.95 -1.79
N ARG A 244 -9.50 16.74 -3.03
CA ARG A 244 -10.93 16.68 -3.35
C ARG A 244 -11.53 15.30 -3.09
N HIS A 245 -10.70 14.28 -2.99
CA HIS A 245 -11.12 12.90 -2.74
C HIS A 245 -11.54 12.70 -1.27
N PRO A 246 -12.54 11.82 -0.97
CA PRO A 246 -12.95 11.52 0.41
C PRO A 246 -11.85 10.95 1.32
N SER A 247 -10.90 10.16 0.75
CA SER A 247 -9.71 9.72 1.47
C SER A 247 -8.63 10.79 1.39
N PRO A 248 -7.98 11.14 2.52
CA PRO A 248 -6.91 12.15 2.55
C PRO A 248 -5.62 11.67 1.89
N ASN A 249 -5.54 10.39 1.52
CA ASN A 249 -4.37 9.71 0.99
C ASN A 249 -4.56 9.25 -0.46
N SER A 250 -5.59 8.45 -0.75
CA SER A 250 -5.86 7.90 -2.09
C SER A 250 -5.96 8.98 -3.15
N GLY A 251 -6.66 10.10 -2.85
CA GLY A 251 -6.81 11.20 -3.80
C GLY A 251 -5.50 11.81 -4.27
N ARG A 252 -4.47 11.84 -3.42
CA ARG A 252 -3.15 12.33 -3.84
C ARG A 252 -2.45 11.39 -4.78
N CYS A 253 -2.55 10.09 -4.54
CA CYS A 253 -1.98 9.06 -5.42
C CYS A 253 -2.70 9.04 -6.77
N GLU A 254 -4.04 9.00 -6.74
CA GLU A 254 -4.86 9.00 -7.94
C GLU A 254 -4.66 10.28 -8.79
N ALA A 255 -4.63 11.47 -8.16
CA ALA A 255 -4.39 12.73 -8.86
C ALA A 255 -2.99 12.80 -9.50
N ALA A 256 -1.96 12.26 -8.83
CA ALA A 256 -0.61 12.19 -9.38
C ALA A 256 -0.55 11.27 -10.61
N PHE A 257 -1.18 10.10 -10.55
CA PHE A 257 -1.28 9.18 -11.67
C PHE A 257 -2.12 9.78 -12.81
N ALA A 258 -3.27 10.39 -12.51
CA ALA A 258 -4.09 11.09 -13.50
C ALA A 258 -3.28 12.15 -14.26
N GLY A 259 -2.55 12.99 -13.53
CA GLY A 259 -1.71 14.03 -14.14
C GLY A 259 -0.51 13.48 -14.90
N ALA A 260 0.15 12.43 -14.41
CA ALA A 260 1.29 11.80 -15.06
C ALA A 260 0.89 11.10 -16.37
N LEU A 261 -0.27 10.43 -16.38
CA LEU A 261 -0.76 9.64 -17.52
C LEU A 261 -1.63 10.45 -18.50
N ASP A 262 -1.98 11.69 -18.15
CA ASP A 262 -2.93 12.54 -18.89
C ASP A 262 -4.33 11.93 -18.98
N LEU A 263 -4.83 11.52 -17.83
CA LEU A 263 -6.11 10.84 -17.68
C LEU A 263 -7.08 11.62 -16.80
N ARG A 264 -8.34 11.21 -16.85
CA ARG A 264 -9.41 11.64 -15.96
C ARG A 264 -9.90 10.45 -15.16
N LEU A 265 -9.70 10.51 -13.85
CA LEU A 265 -10.09 9.50 -12.86
C LEU A 265 -11.26 10.03 -12.02
N GLY A 266 -11.83 9.18 -11.15
CA GLY A 266 -12.99 9.57 -10.34
C GLY A 266 -14.33 9.38 -11.07
N GLY A 267 -15.34 10.18 -10.69
CA GLY A 267 -16.70 10.06 -11.21
C GLY A 267 -17.56 9.09 -10.40
N THR A 268 -18.58 8.49 -11.02
CA THR A 268 -19.53 7.63 -10.32
C THR A 268 -19.00 6.22 -10.13
N ASN A 269 -19.06 5.74 -8.88
CA ASN A 269 -18.70 4.37 -8.48
C ASN A 269 -19.91 3.68 -7.85
N ARG A 270 -20.03 2.36 -8.04
CA ARG A 270 -21.06 1.54 -7.42
C ARG A 270 -20.43 0.45 -6.56
N TYR A 271 -20.98 0.28 -5.35
CA TYR A 271 -20.59 -0.72 -4.36
C TYR A 271 -21.87 -1.44 -3.88
N GLY A 272 -22.26 -2.49 -4.58
CA GLY A 272 -23.60 -3.10 -4.41
C GLY A 272 -24.70 -2.06 -4.65
N ASP A 273 -25.57 -1.84 -3.64
CA ASP A 273 -26.68 -0.86 -3.74
C ASP A 273 -26.24 0.60 -3.50
N ARG A 274 -25.00 0.82 -3.06
CA ARG A 274 -24.49 2.16 -2.75
C ARG A 274 -23.84 2.78 -3.98
N VAL A 275 -24.30 3.98 -4.35
CA VAL A 275 -23.69 4.81 -5.38
C VAL A 275 -22.93 5.96 -4.74
N GLU A 276 -21.66 6.12 -5.12
CA GLU A 276 -20.80 7.23 -4.70
C GLU A 276 -20.40 8.08 -5.89
N HIS A 277 -20.59 9.39 -5.76
CA HIS A 277 -20.09 10.37 -6.72
C HIS A 277 -18.79 10.93 -6.19
N ARG A 278 -17.68 10.53 -6.78
CA ARG A 278 -16.34 11.05 -6.45
C ARG A 278 -16.00 12.21 -7.37
N PRO A 279 -15.32 13.24 -6.88
CA PRO A 279 -14.77 14.29 -7.75
C PRO A 279 -13.90 13.70 -8.84
N GLU A 280 -13.97 14.30 -10.03
CA GLU A 280 -13.02 13.97 -11.09
C GLU A 280 -11.64 14.54 -10.77
N LEU A 281 -10.60 13.73 -11.05
CA LEU A 281 -9.19 14.02 -10.83
C LEU A 281 -8.48 14.01 -12.19
N GLY A 282 -7.82 15.12 -12.54
CA GLY A 282 -7.23 15.31 -13.87
C GLY A 282 -8.20 15.84 -14.91
N GLU A 283 -7.66 16.20 -16.07
CA GLU A 283 -8.40 16.85 -17.19
C GLU A 283 -8.24 16.07 -18.51
N GLY A 284 -7.50 14.97 -18.47
CA GLY A 284 -7.22 14.14 -19.64
C GLY A 284 -8.43 13.36 -20.14
N ARG A 285 -8.19 12.41 -21.02
CA ARG A 285 -9.22 11.49 -21.50
C ARG A 285 -9.54 10.41 -20.45
N HIS A 286 -10.64 9.71 -20.64
CA HIS A 286 -10.95 8.53 -19.84
C HIS A 286 -9.94 7.40 -20.12
N PRO A 287 -9.59 6.59 -19.09
CA PRO A 287 -8.70 5.45 -19.25
C PRO A 287 -9.23 4.40 -20.23
N GLU A 288 -8.30 3.78 -20.93
CA GLU A 288 -8.49 2.61 -21.79
C GLU A 288 -7.58 1.47 -21.36
N ALA A 289 -7.72 0.26 -21.91
CA ALA A 289 -6.91 -0.92 -21.54
C ALA A 289 -5.41 -0.65 -21.56
N ALA A 290 -4.91 0.02 -22.60
CA ALA A 290 -3.48 0.37 -22.73
C ALA A 290 -2.96 1.27 -21.59
N ASP A 291 -3.82 2.06 -20.97
CA ASP A 291 -3.43 2.93 -19.85
C ASP A 291 -3.18 2.16 -18.56
N ILE A 292 -3.78 0.98 -18.40
CA ILE A 292 -3.48 0.07 -17.30
C ILE A 292 -1.99 -0.30 -17.34
N ARG A 293 -1.45 -0.64 -18.52
CA ARG A 293 -0.02 -0.96 -18.66
C ARG A 293 0.88 0.24 -18.36
N ARG A 294 0.46 1.45 -18.75
CA ARG A 294 1.18 2.68 -18.44
C ARG A 294 1.13 2.97 -16.92
N ALA A 295 -0.01 2.73 -16.28
CA ALA A 295 -0.15 2.86 -14.83
C ALA A 295 0.75 1.85 -14.08
N VAL A 296 0.82 0.60 -14.53
CA VAL A 296 1.72 -0.42 -13.98
C VAL A 296 3.19 -0.02 -14.17
N ALA A 297 3.57 0.51 -15.35
CA ALA A 297 4.93 0.98 -15.59
C ALA A 297 5.29 2.15 -14.65
N LEU A 298 4.36 3.08 -14.43
CA LEU A 298 4.53 4.18 -13.48
C LEU A 298 4.65 3.66 -12.04
N ALA A 299 3.79 2.73 -11.62
CA ALA A 299 3.85 2.09 -10.32
C ALA A 299 5.21 1.43 -10.07
N ARG A 300 5.72 0.65 -11.02
CA ARG A 300 7.05 0.02 -10.94
C ARG A 300 8.19 1.03 -10.78
N ALA A 301 8.07 2.21 -11.41
CA ALA A 301 9.05 3.28 -11.24
C ALA A 301 8.94 3.92 -9.85
N VAL A 302 7.72 4.12 -9.34
CA VAL A 302 7.47 4.59 -7.97
C VAL A 302 8.03 3.62 -6.95
N ASP A 303 7.79 2.31 -7.11
CA ASP A 303 8.29 1.26 -6.23
C ASP A 303 9.81 1.28 -6.12
N ALA A 304 10.48 1.39 -7.28
CA ALA A 304 11.96 1.49 -7.33
C ALA A 304 12.46 2.76 -6.62
N GLY A 305 11.80 3.89 -6.87
CA GLY A 305 12.10 5.15 -6.19
C GLY A 305 11.88 5.08 -4.69
N ALA A 306 10.77 4.47 -4.27
CA ALA A 306 10.46 4.27 -2.84
C ALA A 306 11.48 3.38 -2.14
N ALA A 307 11.89 2.28 -2.78
CA ALA A 307 12.94 1.41 -2.24
C ALA A 307 14.28 2.14 -2.08
N ALA A 308 14.66 2.98 -3.05
CA ALA A 308 15.86 3.81 -2.96
C ALA A 308 15.77 4.86 -1.83
N VAL A 309 14.64 5.55 -1.70
CA VAL A 309 14.41 6.53 -0.61
C VAL A 309 14.41 5.83 0.74
N ALA A 310 13.70 4.71 0.89
CA ALA A 310 13.66 3.94 2.13
C ALA A 310 15.05 3.44 2.53
N ALA A 311 15.84 2.97 1.58
CA ALA A 311 17.22 2.55 1.82
C ALA A 311 18.10 3.72 2.29
N ALA A 312 17.97 4.89 1.67
CA ALA A 312 18.71 6.09 2.08
C ALA A 312 18.31 6.54 3.50
N VAL A 313 17.00 6.57 3.80
CA VAL A 313 16.49 6.93 5.13
C VAL A 313 16.98 5.96 6.19
N ALA A 314 16.96 4.65 5.93
CA ALA A 314 17.40 3.62 6.87
C ALA A 314 18.91 3.66 7.20
N VAL A 315 19.72 4.37 6.42
CA VAL A 315 21.16 4.57 6.70
C VAL A 315 21.42 5.81 7.55
N LEU A 316 20.50 6.79 7.56
CA LEU A 316 20.65 8.02 8.35
C LEU A 316 20.76 7.66 9.84
N PRO A 317 21.69 8.31 10.61
CA PRO A 317 21.74 8.10 12.05
C PRO A 317 20.41 8.55 12.67
N ALA A 318 19.89 7.76 13.61
CA ALA A 318 18.74 8.19 14.39
C ALA A 318 19.05 9.57 14.98
N LEU A 319 18.18 10.55 14.72
CA LEU A 319 18.34 11.89 15.31
C LEU A 319 18.50 11.72 16.82
N PRO A 320 19.55 12.30 17.43
CA PRO A 320 19.73 12.20 18.86
C PRO A 320 18.46 12.72 19.54
N ALA A 321 17.92 11.94 20.48
CA ALA A 321 16.79 12.39 21.27
C ALA A 321 17.16 13.75 21.86
N LEU A 322 16.31 14.76 21.66
CA LEU A 322 16.51 16.08 22.24
C LEU A 322 16.80 15.88 23.74
N PRO A 323 17.90 16.41 24.28
CA PRO A 323 18.21 16.27 25.67
C PRO A 323 17.06 16.84 26.49
N GLY A 324 16.35 15.95 27.18
CA GLY A 324 15.24 16.34 28.06
C GLY A 324 15.73 17.40 29.01
N GLY A 325 15.18 18.59 28.94
CA GLY A 325 15.51 19.68 29.83
C GLY A 325 15.33 19.21 31.27
N ARG A 326 16.44 19.05 31.98
CA ARG A 326 16.42 18.94 33.44
C ARG A 326 15.89 20.30 33.96
N ARG A 327 14.71 20.29 34.53
CA ARG A 327 14.28 21.30 35.49
C ARG A 327 14.48 20.76 36.89
#